data_6a668de475f8eea64f1dffb0b60a5a9f
#
_entry.id   6a668de475f8eea64f1dffb0b60a5a9f
#
_cell.length_a   1.000
_cell.length_b   1.000
_cell.length_c   1.000
_cell.angle_alpha   90.00
_cell.angle_beta   90.00
_cell.angle_gamma   90.00
#
_symmetry.space_group_name_H-M   'P 1'
#
loop_
_entity.id
_entity.type
_entity.pdbx_description
1 polymer ?
#
loop_
_entity_poly.entity_id
_entity_poly.type
_entity_poly.pdbx_seq_one_letter_code
_entity_poly.pdbx_strand_id
1 'polypeptide(L)'
;MRRILFVISITLSLVIFGSQAVLCRNSDDTFIEVFFNDPTLTTHDRTLQDMILHQINRAQESIDIAIYNFTDTYTRDALIKAAKNGIEIRIVIDEDNRDASVLKELEKAGVKVVIAQSNGLMHSKYIIIDNDITISGSANLTVGSFFYDNNFLILIQSEEVNQIFKAEFNEMFEEKLFGDRSPKTTAPDMITLDDGTRLLVRFSPDDSVEDILVSLINASSKSIQVLAYSFSSNDLGNALIRQYEAGLDVSVIFEKEKAYRDSGGEAEFLERAGVPIYMDGSDGLMHEKVFIFDKSIVAAGSYNFTRSADERNDEQILIIDSPIITEQFLREYELLLIDASQP
;
A
#
# COMPACT_ATOMS: atom_id res chain seq x y z
N MET A 1 -35.05 -43.96 -33.79
CA MET A 1 -34.64 -43.18 -32.61
C MET A 1 -33.14 -42.82 -32.73
N ARG A 2 -32.83 -41.64 -33.25
CA ARG A 2 -31.44 -41.14 -33.38
C ARG A 2 -31.18 -40.23 -32.15
N ARG A 3 -30.22 -40.59 -31.30
CA ARG A 3 -29.74 -39.76 -30.22
C ARG A 3 -28.72 -38.77 -30.81
N ILE A 4 -29.03 -37.49 -30.71
CA ILE A 4 -28.11 -36.38 -31.03
C ILE A 4 -27.28 -36.13 -29.79
N LEU A 5 -25.96 -36.40 -29.84
CA LEU A 5 -25.01 -35.95 -28.86
C LEU A 5 -24.69 -34.46 -29.10
N PHE A 6 -25.02 -33.62 -28.15
CA PHE A 6 -24.48 -32.26 -28.10
C PHE A 6 -23.08 -32.32 -27.49
N VAL A 7 -22.07 -32.07 -28.30
CA VAL A 7 -20.70 -31.82 -27.82
C VAL A 7 -20.60 -30.33 -27.49
N ILE A 8 -20.57 -30.02 -26.22
CA ILE A 8 -20.24 -28.65 -25.76
C ILE A 8 -18.73 -28.51 -25.87
N SER A 9 -18.28 -27.78 -26.89
CA SER A 9 -16.88 -27.35 -26.99
C SER A 9 -16.65 -26.20 -26.05
N ILE A 10 -15.99 -26.45 -24.90
CA ILE A 10 -15.45 -25.42 -24.02
C ILE A 10 -14.16 -24.94 -24.66
N THR A 11 -14.23 -23.82 -25.36
CA THR A 11 -13.03 -23.08 -25.78
C THR A 11 -12.40 -22.44 -24.54
N LEU A 12 -11.36 -23.09 -24.05
CA LEU A 12 -10.48 -22.50 -23.04
C LEU A 12 -9.76 -21.31 -23.70
N SER A 13 -10.26 -20.12 -23.46
CA SER A 13 -9.54 -18.90 -23.86
C SER A 13 -8.33 -18.77 -22.96
N LEU A 14 -7.16 -19.18 -23.46
CA LEU A 14 -5.88 -18.85 -22.87
C LEU A 14 -5.77 -17.33 -22.89
N VAL A 15 -5.97 -16.68 -21.74
CA VAL A 15 -5.61 -15.27 -21.57
C VAL A 15 -4.08 -15.25 -21.51
N ILE A 16 -3.47 -15.05 -22.67
CA ILE A 16 -2.07 -14.68 -22.75
C ILE A 16 -1.98 -13.29 -22.11
N PHE A 17 -1.38 -13.21 -20.93
CA PHE A 17 -0.92 -11.94 -20.38
C PHE A 17 0.02 -11.32 -21.43
N GLY A 18 -0.55 -10.45 -22.23
CA GLY A 18 0.22 -9.65 -23.16
C GLY A 18 1.18 -8.81 -22.35
N SER A 19 2.48 -9.02 -22.58
CA SER A 19 3.48 -8.01 -22.27
C SER A 19 2.90 -6.65 -22.68
N GLN A 20 2.55 -5.81 -21.70
CA GLN A 20 2.20 -4.43 -22.02
C GLN A 20 3.40 -3.89 -22.79
N ALA A 21 3.15 -3.47 -24.01
CA ALA A 21 4.15 -2.75 -24.78
C ALA A 21 4.62 -1.61 -23.87
N VAL A 22 5.89 -1.64 -23.51
CA VAL A 22 6.57 -0.48 -22.93
C VAL A 22 6.46 0.59 -24.01
N LEU A 23 5.38 1.37 -23.96
CA LEU A 23 5.30 2.61 -24.69
C LEU A 23 6.55 3.36 -24.30
N CYS A 24 7.36 3.80 -25.28
CA CYS A 24 8.44 4.74 -25.01
C CYS A 24 7.78 6.01 -24.47
N ARG A 25 7.61 6.08 -23.14
CA ARG A 25 7.22 7.30 -22.44
C ARG A 25 8.42 8.24 -22.48
N ASN A 26 8.16 9.53 -22.64
CA ASN A 26 9.22 10.52 -22.46
C ASN A 26 9.63 10.49 -20.98
N SER A 27 10.89 10.83 -20.71
CA SER A 27 11.41 10.93 -19.34
C SER A 27 10.64 11.91 -18.45
N ASP A 28 9.94 12.83 -19.08
CA ASP A 28 9.25 13.94 -18.42
C ASP A 28 7.74 13.70 -18.20
N ASP A 29 7.19 12.58 -18.73
CA ASP A 29 5.76 12.26 -18.56
C ASP A 29 5.49 11.78 -17.14
N THR A 30 4.55 12.40 -16.42
CA THR A 30 4.11 11.94 -15.09
C THR A 30 3.15 10.76 -15.23
N PHE A 31 3.31 9.73 -14.38
CA PHE A 31 2.45 8.55 -14.40
C PHE A 31 2.38 7.82 -13.05
N ILE A 32 1.42 6.91 -12.94
CA ILE A 32 1.24 6.01 -11.81
C ILE A 32 1.01 4.58 -12.30
N GLU A 33 1.63 3.60 -11.64
CA GLU A 33 1.45 2.17 -11.88
C GLU A 33 1.29 1.42 -10.55
N VAL A 34 0.47 0.38 -10.54
CA VAL A 34 0.24 -0.46 -9.35
C VAL A 34 0.73 -1.87 -9.61
N PHE A 35 1.38 -2.46 -8.63
CA PHE A 35 1.91 -3.81 -8.66
C PHE A 35 1.37 -4.58 -7.46
N PHE A 36 0.81 -5.76 -7.70
CA PHE A 36 0.39 -6.71 -6.67
C PHE A 36 1.27 -7.94 -6.74
N ASN A 37 1.49 -8.61 -5.62
CA ASN A 37 2.02 -9.97 -5.62
C ASN A 37 0.88 -10.97 -5.46
N ASP A 38 1.09 -12.17 -5.99
CA ASP A 38 0.18 -13.30 -5.82
C ASP A 38 0.89 -14.43 -5.06
N PRO A 39 0.71 -14.52 -3.72
CA PRO A 39 1.35 -15.57 -2.92
C PRO A 39 0.89 -16.99 -3.27
N THR A 40 -0.23 -17.16 -4.00
CA THR A 40 -0.75 -18.47 -4.39
C THR A 40 0.03 -19.10 -5.55
N LEU A 41 0.82 -18.30 -6.27
CA LEU A 41 1.63 -18.79 -7.38
C LEU A 41 2.74 -19.73 -6.87
N THR A 42 2.79 -20.93 -7.42
CA THR A 42 3.79 -21.94 -7.06
C THR A 42 5.22 -21.58 -7.48
N THR A 43 5.38 -20.62 -8.36
CA THR A 43 6.66 -20.05 -8.81
C THR A 43 6.78 -18.67 -8.20
N HIS A 44 7.42 -18.53 -7.07
CA HIS A 44 7.62 -17.27 -6.35
C HIS A 44 7.42 -16.04 -7.22
N ASP A 45 6.25 -15.38 -7.07
CA ASP A 45 5.97 -14.13 -7.77
C ASP A 45 6.95 -13.06 -7.25
N ARG A 46 7.84 -12.61 -8.11
CA ARG A 46 8.86 -11.61 -7.78
C ARG A 46 8.45 -10.18 -8.16
N THR A 47 7.19 -9.99 -8.54
CA THR A 47 6.71 -8.70 -9.09
C THR A 47 7.12 -7.52 -8.24
N LEU A 48 6.84 -7.53 -6.93
CA LEU A 48 7.17 -6.41 -6.04
C LEU A 48 8.69 -6.27 -5.84
N GLN A 49 9.41 -7.37 -5.61
CA GLN A 49 10.85 -7.32 -5.40
C GLN A 49 11.58 -6.87 -6.67
N ASP A 50 11.25 -7.44 -7.83
CA ASP A 50 11.91 -7.12 -9.09
C ASP A 50 11.64 -5.67 -9.53
N MET A 51 10.45 -5.12 -9.25
CA MET A 51 10.14 -3.71 -9.47
C MET A 51 11.05 -2.81 -8.62
N ILE A 52 11.17 -3.06 -7.31
CA ILE A 52 12.08 -2.29 -6.44
C ILE A 52 13.52 -2.40 -6.91
N LEU A 53 14.00 -3.61 -7.20
CA LEU A 53 15.37 -3.84 -7.67
C LEU A 53 15.66 -3.13 -9.01
N HIS A 54 14.65 -3.09 -9.90
CA HIS A 54 14.75 -2.37 -11.16
C HIS A 54 14.97 -0.88 -10.92
N GLN A 55 14.19 -0.26 -10.04
CA GLN A 55 14.30 1.18 -9.76
C GLN A 55 15.61 1.52 -9.03
N ILE A 56 16.00 0.74 -8.01
CA ILE A 56 17.29 0.92 -7.32
C ILE A 56 18.47 0.87 -8.30
N ASN A 57 18.46 -0.09 -9.25
CA ASN A 57 19.55 -0.21 -10.22
C ASN A 57 19.62 0.94 -11.26
N ARG A 58 18.56 1.74 -11.37
CA ARG A 58 18.49 2.91 -12.28
C ARG A 58 18.79 4.23 -11.60
N ALA A 59 18.82 4.27 -10.26
CA ALA A 59 19.12 5.48 -9.49
C ALA A 59 20.43 6.15 -9.97
N GLN A 60 20.42 7.48 -10.10
CA GLN A 60 21.52 8.29 -10.60
C GLN A 60 22.16 9.15 -9.50
N GLU A 61 21.38 9.61 -8.50
CA GLU A 61 21.80 10.59 -7.51
C GLU A 61 21.57 10.08 -6.08
N SER A 62 20.32 9.71 -5.73
CA SER A 62 19.94 9.43 -4.33
C SER A 62 18.83 8.39 -4.20
N ILE A 63 18.82 7.73 -3.03
CA ILE A 63 17.73 6.84 -2.60
C ILE A 63 17.43 7.12 -1.14
N ASP A 64 16.19 7.52 -0.83
CA ASP A 64 15.69 7.70 0.51
C ASP A 64 14.63 6.65 0.83
N ILE A 65 14.73 5.97 1.96
CA ILE A 65 13.85 4.85 2.33
C ILE A 65 13.29 5.10 3.72
N ALA A 66 11.96 5.18 3.86
CA ALA A 66 11.27 5.06 5.13
C ALA A 66 10.57 3.70 5.18
N ILE A 67 10.95 2.86 6.13
CA ILE A 67 10.49 1.47 6.16
C ILE A 67 10.37 0.93 7.60
N TYR A 68 9.24 0.29 7.91
CA TYR A 68 9.04 -0.35 9.20
C TYR A 68 9.96 -1.55 9.40
N ASN A 69 10.04 -2.46 8.43
CA ASN A 69 10.86 -3.69 8.53
C ASN A 69 11.67 -3.95 7.27
N PHE A 70 12.96 -4.24 7.45
CA PHE A 70 13.88 -4.52 6.34
C PHE A 70 14.77 -5.72 6.64
N THR A 71 14.54 -6.85 5.97
CA THR A 71 15.32 -8.09 6.09
C THR A 71 15.71 -8.70 4.74
N ASP A 72 15.18 -8.17 3.62
CA ASP A 72 15.48 -8.72 2.29
C ASP A 72 16.92 -8.46 1.87
N THR A 73 17.64 -9.56 1.60
CA THR A 73 19.07 -9.51 1.25
C THR A 73 19.32 -9.08 -0.20
N TYR A 74 18.38 -9.29 -1.10
CA TYR A 74 18.51 -8.85 -2.49
C TYR A 74 18.42 -7.33 -2.60
N THR A 75 17.45 -6.72 -1.91
CA THR A 75 17.33 -5.27 -1.82
C THR A 75 18.56 -4.66 -1.14
N ARG A 76 19.04 -5.25 -0.01
CA ARG A 76 20.30 -4.84 0.64
C ARG A 76 21.48 -4.84 -0.34
N ASP A 77 21.66 -5.92 -1.09
CA ASP A 77 22.82 -6.07 -1.99
C ASP A 77 22.76 -5.06 -3.14
N ALA A 78 21.55 -4.77 -3.65
CA ALA A 78 21.34 -3.72 -4.67
C ALA A 78 21.69 -2.33 -4.11
N LEU A 79 21.26 -2.00 -2.90
CA LEU A 79 21.60 -0.74 -2.23
C LEU A 79 23.10 -0.62 -1.94
N ILE A 80 23.76 -1.68 -1.47
CA ILE A 80 25.22 -1.70 -1.30
C ILE A 80 25.94 -1.42 -2.62
N LYS A 81 25.46 -2.00 -3.71
CA LYS A 81 26.03 -1.77 -5.04
C LYS A 81 25.82 -0.32 -5.48
N ALA A 82 24.63 0.24 -5.27
CA ALA A 82 24.32 1.64 -5.59
C ALA A 82 25.21 2.60 -4.77
N ALA A 83 25.36 2.39 -3.45
CA ALA A 83 26.24 3.19 -2.61
C ALA A 83 27.71 3.15 -3.08
N LYS A 84 28.23 1.99 -3.46
CA LYS A 84 29.58 1.83 -4.03
C LYS A 84 29.76 2.57 -5.37
N ASN A 85 28.67 2.79 -6.10
CA ASN A 85 28.67 3.57 -7.34
C ASN A 85 28.50 5.07 -7.11
N GLY A 86 28.43 5.52 -5.85
CA GLY A 86 28.37 6.92 -5.48
C GLY A 86 26.95 7.47 -5.28
N ILE A 87 25.92 6.64 -5.31
CA ILE A 87 24.54 7.03 -4.98
C ILE A 87 24.44 7.33 -3.49
N GLU A 88 23.89 8.48 -3.12
CA GLU A 88 23.60 8.80 -1.72
C GLU A 88 22.39 8.01 -1.24
N ILE A 89 22.54 7.26 -0.11
CA ILE A 89 21.46 6.43 0.41
C ILE A 89 21.22 6.78 1.87
N ARG A 90 19.95 7.09 2.18
CA ARG A 90 19.49 7.39 3.53
C ARG A 90 18.29 6.49 3.88
N ILE A 91 18.25 5.98 5.10
CA ILE A 91 17.20 5.07 5.58
C ILE A 91 16.69 5.57 6.93
N VAL A 92 15.36 5.64 7.08
CA VAL A 92 14.65 5.73 8.35
C VAL A 92 13.99 4.39 8.60
N ILE A 93 14.22 3.79 9.76
CA ILE A 93 13.65 2.51 10.16
C ILE A 93 13.13 2.55 11.58
N ASP A 94 12.06 1.81 11.86
CA ASP A 94 11.48 1.70 13.19
C ASP A 94 12.42 1.04 14.21
N GLU A 95 12.37 1.46 15.48
CA GLU A 95 13.27 0.94 16.51
C GLU A 95 13.05 -0.54 16.84
N ASP A 96 11.87 -1.08 16.61
CA ASP A 96 11.58 -2.52 16.77
C ASP A 96 12.41 -3.38 15.80
N ASN A 97 12.89 -2.80 14.71
CA ASN A 97 13.64 -3.48 13.65
C ASN A 97 15.11 -3.00 13.55
N ARG A 98 15.61 -2.22 14.53
CA ARG A 98 16.96 -1.64 14.55
C ARG A 98 18.11 -2.67 14.51
N ASP A 99 17.86 -3.87 14.99
CA ASP A 99 18.88 -4.93 15.06
C ASP A 99 18.96 -5.80 13.82
N ALA A 100 18.20 -5.48 12.77
CA ALA A 100 18.23 -6.19 11.51
C ALA A 100 19.67 -6.28 10.95
N SER A 101 20.13 -7.48 10.65
CA SER A 101 21.51 -7.71 10.18
C SER A 101 21.84 -6.95 8.91
N VAL A 102 20.82 -6.71 8.05
CA VAL A 102 20.96 -5.96 6.79
C VAL A 102 21.45 -4.54 7.03
N LEU A 103 21.02 -3.87 8.12
CA LEU A 103 21.39 -2.48 8.42
C LEU A 103 22.88 -2.34 8.67
N LYS A 104 23.48 -3.27 9.42
CA LYS A 104 24.92 -3.26 9.72
C LYS A 104 25.79 -3.36 8.47
N GLU A 105 25.31 -4.09 7.45
CA GLU A 105 26.01 -4.22 6.18
C GLU A 105 25.84 -2.97 5.31
N LEU A 106 24.67 -2.35 5.33
CA LEU A 106 24.39 -1.09 4.65
C LEU A 106 25.22 0.07 5.25
N GLU A 107 25.26 0.19 6.59
CA GLU A 107 26.11 1.19 7.28
C GLU A 107 27.58 1.04 6.94
N LYS A 108 28.11 -0.19 6.87
CA LYS A 108 29.51 -0.47 6.42
C LYS A 108 29.75 -0.04 4.96
N ALA A 109 28.72 0.00 4.14
CA ALA A 109 28.81 0.48 2.76
C ALA A 109 28.63 2.00 2.64
N GLY A 110 28.44 2.71 3.75
CA GLY A 110 28.30 4.16 3.80
C GLY A 110 26.85 4.67 3.74
N VAL A 111 25.88 3.79 3.83
CA VAL A 111 24.45 4.17 3.95
C VAL A 111 24.20 4.82 5.31
N LYS A 112 23.49 5.97 5.30
CA LYS A 112 23.12 6.68 6.51
C LYS A 112 21.81 6.14 7.05
N VAL A 113 21.78 5.68 8.30
CA VAL A 113 20.58 5.08 8.92
C VAL A 113 20.16 5.91 10.14
N VAL A 114 18.87 6.17 10.23
CA VAL A 114 18.21 6.78 11.39
C VAL A 114 17.22 5.78 11.96
N ILE A 115 17.32 5.55 13.27
CA ILE A 115 16.37 4.72 14.00
C ILE A 115 15.28 5.64 14.57
N ALA A 116 14.05 5.42 14.14
CA ALA A 116 12.90 6.16 14.62
C ALA A 116 12.58 5.77 16.07
N GLN A 117 12.42 6.76 16.92
CA GLN A 117 12.05 6.59 18.33
C GLN A 117 10.85 7.47 18.65
N SER A 118 9.69 6.88 18.75
CA SER A 118 8.43 7.57 19.07
C SER A 118 7.57 6.77 20.05
N ASN A 119 6.43 7.34 20.46
CA ASN A 119 5.42 6.64 21.25
C ASN A 119 4.50 5.74 20.38
N GLY A 120 4.59 5.86 19.04
CA GLY A 120 3.97 5.03 18.04
C GLY A 120 5.00 4.25 17.25
N LEU A 121 4.63 3.76 16.08
CA LEU A 121 5.51 3.09 15.14
C LEU A 121 5.87 4.03 14.00
N MET A 122 7.10 4.01 13.54
CA MET A 122 7.42 4.49 12.20
C MET A 122 7.01 3.40 11.21
N HIS A 123 5.75 3.43 10.82
CA HIS A 123 5.13 2.35 10.06
C HIS A 123 5.00 2.66 8.57
N SER A 124 5.53 3.78 8.12
CA SER A 124 5.60 4.14 6.70
C SER A 124 6.40 3.13 5.87
N LYS A 125 6.05 3.02 4.60
CA LYS A 125 6.67 2.12 3.63
C LYS A 125 6.75 2.81 2.28
N TYR A 126 7.84 3.58 2.09
CA TYR A 126 8.09 4.23 0.81
C TYR A 126 9.57 4.35 0.49
N ILE A 127 9.86 4.47 -0.78
CA ILE A 127 11.20 4.67 -1.36
C ILE A 127 11.11 5.86 -2.29
N ILE A 128 12.02 6.81 -2.13
CA ILE A 128 12.18 7.98 -3.00
C ILE A 128 13.47 7.77 -3.76
N ILE A 129 13.44 7.88 -5.09
CA ILE A 129 14.61 7.71 -5.94
C ILE A 129 14.79 8.96 -6.78
N ASP A 130 15.98 9.53 -6.70
CA ASP A 130 16.35 10.76 -7.37
C ASP A 130 15.36 11.89 -7.05
N ASN A 131 14.84 12.59 -8.06
CA ASN A 131 13.91 13.72 -7.86
C ASN A 131 12.52 13.47 -8.47
N ASP A 132 12.23 12.29 -8.98
CA ASP A 132 11.00 12.04 -9.76
C ASP A 132 10.29 10.72 -9.44
N ILE A 133 10.96 9.71 -8.89
CA ILE A 133 10.36 8.41 -8.61
C ILE A 133 10.03 8.28 -7.13
N THR A 134 8.77 7.90 -6.85
CA THR A 134 8.31 7.49 -5.52
C THR A 134 7.65 6.12 -5.60
N ILE A 135 8.04 5.21 -4.71
CA ILE A 135 7.39 3.90 -4.53
C ILE A 135 6.75 3.92 -3.15
N SER A 136 5.46 3.64 -3.07
CA SER A 136 4.70 3.59 -1.81
C SER A 136 3.77 2.40 -1.80
N GLY A 137 3.32 1.92 -0.62
CA GLY A 137 2.37 0.80 -0.56
C GLY A 137 2.27 0.15 0.81
N SER A 138 1.85 -1.13 0.82
CA SER A 138 1.69 -1.92 2.04
C SER A 138 2.90 -2.78 2.38
N ALA A 139 3.78 -3.08 1.42
CA ALA A 139 4.86 -4.05 1.56
C ALA A 139 6.04 -3.53 2.39
N ASN A 140 6.49 -4.35 3.34
CA ASN A 140 7.82 -4.20 3.95
C ASN A 140 8.90 -4.76 3.02
N LEU A 141 10.16 -4.39 3.24
CA LEU A 141 11.31 -4.97 2.53
C LEU A 141 11.72 -6.31 3.15
N THR A 142 10.82 -7.30 3.11
CA THR A 142 11.01 -8.63 3.70
C THR A 142 10.59 -9.74 2.75
N VAL A 143 11.15 -10.92 2.93
CA VAL A 143 10.77 -12.13 2.20
C VAL A 143 9.27 -12.45 2.41
N GLY A 144 8.75 -12.25 3.64
CA GLY A 144 7.31 -12.42 3.94
C GLY A 144 6.46 -11.54 3.05
N SER A 145 6.74 -10.23 3.04
CA SER A 145 5.95 -9.26 2.27
C SER A 145 6.05 -9.45 0.76
N PHE A 146 7.16 -9.99 0.24
CA PHE A 146 7.31 -10.17 -1.20
C PHE A 146 6.70 -11.47 -1.73
N PHE A 147 6.64 -12.53 -0.91
CA PHE A 147 6.37 -13.87 -1.43
C PHE A 147 5.26 -14.63 -0.72
N TYR A 148 4.83 -14.20 0.47
CA TYR A 148 3.89 -14.96 1.29
C TYR A 148 2.65 -14.18 1.68
N ASP A 149 2.76 -12.85 1.83
CA ASP A 149 1.65 -11.99 2.22
C ASP A 149 1.08 -11.27 1.00
N ASN A 150 -0.23 -11.01 0.95
CA ASN A 150 -0.82 -10.16 -0.08
C ASN A 150 -0.46 -8.70 0.20
N ASN A 151 0.22 -8.10 -0.73
CA ASN A 151 0.69 -6.71 -0.67
C ASN A 151 0.60 -6.05 -2.04
N PHE A 152 0.63 -4.72 -2.04
CA PHE A 152 0.79 -3.92 -3.24
C PHE A 152 1.91 -2.89 -3.07
N LEU A 153 2.43 -2.43 -4.21
CA LEU A 153 3.27 -1.25 -4.34
C LEU A 153 2.75 -0.36 -5.48
N ILE A 154 2.84 0.93 -5.27
CA ILE A 154 2.46 1.98 -6.23
C ILE A 154 3.74 2.71 -6.62
N LEU A 155 4.06 2.70 -7.90
CA LEU A 155 5.14 3.46 -8.51
C LEU A 155 4.58 4.76 -9.09
N ILE A 156 5.14 5.89 -8.70
CA ILE A 156 4.72 7.21 -9.17
C ILE A 156 5.94 7.91 -9.75
N GLN A 157 5.86 8.33 -10.99
CA GLN A 157 6.82 9.24 -11.59
C GLN A 157 6.22 10.65 -11.61
N SER A 158 6.66 11.49 -10.69
CA SER A 158 6.24 12.88 -10.56
C SER A 158 7.17 13.62 -9.60
N GLU A 159 7.80 14.68 -10.07
CA GLU A 159 8.63 15.54 -9.21
C GLU A 159 7.81 16.13 -8.05
N GLU A 160 6.58 16.57 -8.31
CA GLU A 160 5.72 17.18 -7.30
C GLU A 160 5.38 16.18 -6.17
N VAL A 161 5.00 14.95 -6.52
CA VAL A 161 4.74 13.88 -5.54
C VAL A 161 6.02 13.51 -4.79
N ASN A 162 7.13 13.40 -5.50
CA ASN A 162 8.43 13.08 -4.93
C ASN A 162 8.84 14.10 -3.87
N GLN A 163 8.65 15.41 -4.14
CA GLN A 163 8.95 16.48 -3.18
C GLN A 163 8.11 16.40 -1.90
N ILE A 164 6.85 15.98 -1.99
CA ILE A 164 5.98 15.80 -0.82
C ILE A 164 6.54 14.68 0.09
N PHE A 165 6.85 13.52 -0.47
CA PHE A 165 7.46 12.42 0.28
C PHE A 165 8.85 12.78 0.80
N LYS A 166 9.61 13.58 0.06
CA LYS A 166 10.95 14.03 0.48
C LYS A 166 10.89 15.03 1.64
N ALA A 167 9.86 15.86 1.70
CA ALA A 167 9.63 16.76 2.84
C ALA A 167 9.37 15.96 4.11
N GLU A 168 8.47 15.00 4.08
CA GLU A 168 8.17 14.08 5.18
C GLU A 168 9.40 13.26 5.58
N PHE A 169 10.12 12.70 4.61
CA PHE A 169 11.35 11.98 4.88
C PHE A 169 12.42 12.84 5.59
N ASN A 170 12.61 14.08 5.16
CA ASN A 170 13.59 14.99 5.75
C ASN A 170 13.21 15.39 7.18
N GLU A 171 11.94 15.56 7.48
CA GLU A 171 11.45 15.77 8.84
C GLU A 171 11.88 14.61 9.76
N MET A 172 11.62 13.38 9.34
CA MET A 172 12.04 12.19 10.07
C MET A 172 13.58 12.03 10.10
N PHE A 173 14.25 12.23 8.96
CA PHE A 173 15.68 11.94 8.85
C PHE A 173 16.56 13.03 9.45
N GLU A 174 16.29 14.31 9.17
CA GLU A 174 17.13 15.43 9.61
C GLU A 174 16.69 15.95 11.01
N GLU A 175 15.38 16.15 11.21
CA GLU A 175 14.84 16.78 12.40
C GLU A 175 14.54 15.77 13.52
N LYS A 176 14.48 14.47 13.21
CA LYS A 176 14.15 13.37 14.14
C LYS A 176 12.75 13.54 14.78
N LEU A 177 11.83 14.08 14.02
CA LEU A 177 10.44 14.19 14.42
C LEU A 177 9.68 12.96 13.95
N PHE A 178 8.93 12.34 14.86
CA PHE A 178 8.19 11.10 14.63
C PHE A 178 6.90 11.11 15.43
N GLY A 179 5.82 10.55 14.83
CA GLY A 179 4.54 10.37 15.48
C GLY A 179 3.95 11.68 15.98
N ASP A 180 3.52 11.73 17.23
CA ASP A 180 2.90 12.90 17.87
C ASP A 180 3.80 14.15 17.99
N ARG A 181 5.07 14.04 17.61
CA ARG A 181 6.02 15.16 17.55
C ARG A 181 6.14 15.79 16.17
N SER A 182 5.60 15.13 15.15
CA SER A 182 5.56 15.67 13.80
C SER A 182 4.69 16.93 13.74
N PRO A 183 5.14 17.99 13.08
CA PRO A 183 4.36 19.21 12.98
C PRO A 183 3.16 18.96 12.05
N LYS A 184 1.99 19.46 12.45
CA LYS A 184 0.84 19.49 11.54
C LYS A 184 1.16 20.44 10.39
N THR A 185 1.59 19.89 9.28
CA THR A 185 1.87 20.66 8.06
C THR A 185 0.59 20.85 7.27
N THR A 186 0.52 21.92 6.48
CA THR A 186 -0.55 22.04 5.51
C THR A 186 -0.19 21.15 4.34
N ALA A 187 -0.81 19.99 4.27
CA ALA A 187 -0.59 19.08 3.15
C ALA A 187 -1.00 19.73 1.83
N PRO A 188 -0.25 19.49 0.73
CA PRO A 188 -0.57 20.03 -0.58
C PRO A 188 -1.98 19.65 -1.04
N ASP A 189 -2.55 20.46 -1.91
CA ASP A 189 -3.78 20.15 -2.62
C ASP A 189 -3.61 18.95 -3.54
N MET A 190 -4.72 18.50 -4.13
CA MET A 190 -4.74 17.38 -5.07
C MET A 190 -3.88 17.65 -6.31
N ILE A 191 -2.93 16.78 -6.59
CA ILE A 191 -2.06 16.80 -7.77
C ILE A 191 -2.79 16.15 -8.94
N THR A 192 -2.55 16.64 -10.15
CA THR A 192 -3.06 16.01 -11.37
C THR A 192 -1.89 15.61 -12.25
N LEU A 193 -1.78 14.31 -12.53
CA LEU A 193 -0.78 13.75 -13.44
C LEU A 193 -1.17 13.94 -14.91
N ASP A 194 -0.24 13.74 -15.83
CA ASP A 194 -0.44 13.96 -17.27
C ASP A 194 -1.49 13.02 -17.90
N ASP A 195 -1.71 11.84 -17.29
CA ASP A 195 -2.75 10.91 -17.70
C ASP A 195 -4.16 11.28 -17.18
N GLY A 196 -4.26 12.38 -16.44
CA GLY A 196 -5.50 12.87 -15.83
C GLY A 196 -5.82 12.25 -14.47
N THR A 197 -4.99 11.34 -13.95
CA THR A 197 -5.11 10.81 -12.59
C THR A 197 -4.95 11.94 -11.58
N ARG A 198 -5.87 12.04 -10.61
CA ARG A 198 -5.74 12.98 -9.50
C ARG A 198 -5.30 12.25 -8.24
N LEU A 199 -4.31 12.81 -7.56
CA LEU A 199 -3.63 12.18 -6.44
C LEU A 199 -3.55 13.11 -5.24
N LEU A 200 -3.92 12.61 -4.06
CA LEU A 200 -3.73 13.27 -2.79
C LEU A 200 -2.84 12.39 -1.91
N VAL A 201 -1.74 12.95 -1.40
CA VAL A 201 -0.83 12.29 -0.46
C VAL A 201 -1.13 12.78 0.95
N ARG A 202 -1.24 11.88 1.91
CA ARG A 202 -1.44 12.22 3.32
C ARG A 202 -0.58 11.36 4.22
N PHE A 203 -0.15 11.97 5.31
CA PHE A 203 0.62 11.30 6.37
C PHE A 203 -0.11 11.42 7.71
N SER A 204 -0.15 10.37 8.49
CA SER A 204 -0.57 10.46 9.87
C SER A 204 0.66 10.48 10.79
N PRO A 205 0.54 11.11 11.97
CA PRO A 205 -0.69 11.69 12.55
C PRO A 205 -0.97 13.14 12.12
N ASP A 206 -0.28 13.68 11.13
CA ASP A 206 -0.30 15.11 10.79
C ASP A 206 -1.60 15.54 10.11
N ASP A 207 -2.12 14.72 9.21
CA ASP A 207 -3.12 15.08 8.20
C ASP A 207 -4.55 14.62 8.51
N SER A 208 -4.85 14.16 9.74
CA SER A 208 -6.20 13.68 10.12
C SER A 208 -6.79 12.70 9.08
N VAL A 209 -6.05 11.63 8.80
CA VAL A 209 -6.39 10.65 7.73
C VAL A 209 -7.78 10.02 7.96
N GLU A 210 -8.15 9.72 9.21
CA GLU A 210 -9.45 9.16 9.56
C GLU A 210 -10.59 10.07 9.12
N ASP A 211 -10.50 11.39 9.36
CA ASP A 211 -11.54 12.36 8.95
C ASP A 211 -11.72 12.40 7.43
N ILE A 212 -10.62 12.27 6.68
CA ILE A 212 -10.65 12.24 5.22
C ILE A 212 -11.36 10.97 4.73
N LEU A 213 -11.02 9.80 5.30
CA LEU A 213 -11.67 8.54 4.95
C LEU A 213 -13.16 8.56 5.31
N VAL A 214 -13.53 9.06 6.49
CA VAL A 214 -14.94 9.25 6.89
C VAL A 214 -15.68 10.16 5.90
N SER A 215 -15.03 11.21 5.44
CA SER A 215 -15.60 12.13 4.44
C SER A 215 -15.83 11.42 3.10
N LEU A 216 -14.88 10.62 2.63
CA LEU A 216 -15.02 9.83 1.40
C LEU A 216 -16.10 8.75 1.52
N ILE A 217 -16.17 8.04 2.65
CA ILE A 217 -17.26 7.10 2.94
C ILE A 217 -18.62 7.81 2.84
N ASN A 218 -18.79 8.96 3.51
CA ASN A 218 -20.03 9.70 3.52
C ASN A 218 -20.41 10.31 2.15
N ALA A 219 -19.42 10.59 1.30
CA ALA A 219 -19.62 11.11 -0.05
C ALA A 219 -19.94 10.02 -1.08
N SER A 220 -19.70 8.76 -0.76
CA SER A 220 -19.96 7.62 -1.64
C SER A 220 -21.46 7.46 -1.93
N SER A 221 -21.80 7.05 -3.14
CA SER A 221 -23.17 6.99 -3.65
C SER A 221 -23.59 5.64 -4.22
N LYS A 222 -22.65 4.69 -4.41
CA LYS A 222 -22.91 3.39 -5.03
C LYS A 222 -22.34 2.23 -4.23
N SER A 223 -21.04 2.25 -3.97
CA SER A 223 -20.38 1.09 -3.37
C SER A 223 -19.12 1.48 -2.59
N ILE A 224 -18.81 0.66 -1.56
CA ILE A 224 -17.56 0.77 -0.80
C ILE A 224 -17.04 -0.66 -0.55
N GLN A 225 -15.86 -0.98 -1.08
CA GLN A 225 -15.15 -2.22 -0.81
C GLN A 225 -13.92 -1.93 0.03
N VAL A 226 -13.64 -2.79 1.01
CA VAL A 226 -12.52 -2.58 1.95
C VAL A 226 -11.68 -3.84 2.05
N LEU A 227 -10.34 -3.69 1.99
CA LEU A 227 -9.36 -4.70 2.38
C LEU A 227 -8.70 -4.23 3.68
N ALA A 228 -8.88 -4.97 4.76
CA ALA A 228 -8.50 -4.52 6.10
C ALA A 228 -7.59 -5.52 6.81
N TYR A 229 -6.28 -5.22 6.86
CA TYR A 229 -5.35 -5.98 7.71
C TYR A 229 -5.68 -5.84 9.19
N SER A 230 -5.83 -4.60 9.67
CA SER A 230 -6.26 -4.30 11.05
C SER A 230 -7.28 -3.17 11.02
N PHE A 231 -8.42 -3.36 11.69
CA PHE A 231 -9.51 -2.40 11.69
C PHE A 231 -10.16 -2.33 13.07
N SER A 232 -9.96 -1.20 13.75
CA SER A 232 -10.51 -0.92 15.08
C SER A 232 -10.98 0.53 15.27
N SER A 233 -11.13 1.30 14.17
CA SER A 233 -11.69 2.64 14.19
C SER A 233 -13.21 2.60 14.20
N ASN A 234 -13.81 3.00 15.33
CA ASN A 234 -15.26 3.10 15.45
C ASN A 234 -15.86 4.15 14.50
N ASP A 235 -15.14 5.22 14.18
CA ASP A 235 -15.66 6.29 13.31
C ASP A 235 -15.78 5.80 11.86
N LEU A 236 -14.79 5.05 11.37
CA LEU A 236 -14.86 4.38 10.07
C LEU A 236 -15.94 3.28 10.06
N GLY A 237 -15.99 2.43 11.11
CA GLY A 237 -17.02 1.38 11.23
C GLY A 237 -18.43 1.95 11.22
N ASN A 238 -18.69 2.98 12.03
CA ASN A 238 -19.98 3.68 12.06
C ASN A 238 -20.33 4.34 10.71
N ALA A 239 -19.35 4.90 10.01
CA ALA A 239 -19.57 5.49 8.69
C ALA A 239 -19.97 4.42 7.66
N LEU A 240 -19.31 3.26 7.64
CA LEU A 240 -19.66 2.14 6.77
C LEU A 240 -21.07 1.61 7.05
N ILE A 241 -21.45 1.46 8.32
CA ILE A 241 -22.80 1.01 8.71
C ILE A 241 -23.86 2.00 8.19
N ARG A 242 -23.66 3.30 8.39
CA ARG A 242 -24.61 4.31 7.86
C ARG A 242 -24.81 4.20 6.35
N GLN A 243 -23.74 3.99 5.58
CA GLN A 243 -23.83 3.85 4.14
C GLN A 243 -24.51 2.53 3.73
N TYR A 244 -24.22 1.44 4.42
CA TYR A 244 -24.92 0.17 4.22
C TYR A 244 -26.41 0.27 4.50
N GLU A 245 -26.82 0.89 5.63
CA GLU A 245 -28.21 1.14 5.99
C GLU A 245 -28.92 2.08 4.98
N ALA A 246 -28.17 3.00 4.35
CA ALA A 246 -28.66 3.85 3.26
C ALA A 246 -28.82 3.10 1.93
N GLY A 247 -28.39 1.82 1.86
CA GLY A 247 -28.57 0.94 0.71
C GLY A 247 -27.41 0.89 -0.27
N LEU A 248 -26.22 1.37 0.10
CA LEU A 248 -25.02 1.22 -0.70
C LEU A 248 -24.51 -0.24 -0.65
N ASP A 249 -23.83 -0.66 -1.69
CA ASP A 249 -23.11 -1.94 -1.74
C ASP A 249 -21.80 -1.83 -0.94
N VAL A 250 -21.84 -2.19 0.35
CA VAL A 250 -20.70 -2.14 1.26
C VAL A 250 -20.25 -3.55 1.60
N SER A 251 -18.94 -3.81 1.49
CA SER A 251 -18.37 -5.10 1.89
C SER A 251 -16.91 -4.97 2.34
N VAL A 252 -16.49 -5.82 3.28
CA VAL A 252 -15.16 -5.78 3.88
C VAL A 252 -14.53 -7.18 3.88
N ILE A 253 -13.31 -7.30 3.37
CA ILE A 253 -12.47 -8.48 3.57
C ILE A 253 -11.48 -8.16 4.69
N PHE A 254 -11.49 -8.96 5.74
CA PHE A 254 -10.57 -8.84 6.87
C PHE A 254 -9.45 -9.87 6.79
N GLU A 255 -8.27 -9.51 7.26
CA GLU A 255 -7.24 -10.47 7.63
C GLU A 255 -7.79 -11.40 8.72
N LYS A 256 -7.87 -12.70 8.41
CA LYS A 256 -8.54 -13.71 9.25
C LYS A 256 -8.00 -13.83 10.67
N GLU A 257 -6.68 -13.62 10.85
CA GLU A 257 -6.05 -13.72 12.17
C GLU A 257 -6.25 -12.48 13.03
N LYS A 258 -6.57 -11.33 12.42
CA LYS A 258 -6.75 -10.03 13.06
C LYS A 258 -8.21 -9.72 13.37
N ALA A 259 -9.13 -10.14 12.53
CA ALA A 259 -10.54 -9.75 12.54
C ALA A 259 -11.21 -9.76 13.92
N TYR A 260 -10.98 -10.80 14.71
CA TYR A 260 -11.59 -10.97 16.04
C TYR A 260 -10.58 -10.95 17.20
N ARG A 261 -9.28 -10.80 16.92
CA ARG A 261 -8.22 -10.76 17.96
C ARG A 261 -7.85 -9.36 18.37
N ASP A 262 -7.98 -8.40 17.47
CA ASP A 262 -7.66 -7.01 17.76
C ASP A 262 -8.66 -6.46 18.79
N SER A 263 -8.14 -5.91 19.89
CA SER A 263 -8.99 -5.31 20.93
C SER A 263 -9.79 -4.15 20.35
N GLY A 264 -11.12 -4.24 20.39
CA GLY A 264 -11.99 -3.25 19.77
C GLY A 264 -12.10 -3.39 18.25
N GLY A 265 -11.83 -4.59 17.69
CA GLY A 265 -11.94 -4.84 16.25
C GLY A 265 -13.38 -4.67 15.73
N GLU A 266 -13.49 -4.09 14.55
CA GLU A 266 -14.77 -3.69 13.93
C GLU A 266 -15.51 -4.87 13.27
N ALA A 267 -14.87 -6.04 13.08
CA ALA A 267 -15.49 -7.18 12.38
C ALA A 267 -16.83 -7.60 13.01
N GLU A 268 -16.85 -7.85 14.32
CA GLU A 268 -18.08 -8.25 15.03
C GLU A 268 -19.15 -7.14 15.01
N PHE A 269 -18.71 -5.87 15.03
CA PHE A 269 -19.62 -4.73 15.02
C PHE A 269 -20.30 -4.56 13.65
N LEU A 270 -19.54 -4.66 12.56
CA LEU A 270 -20.05 -4.64 11.19
C LEU A 270 -20.95 -5.83 10.89
N GLU A 271 -20.54 -7.04 11.31
CA GLU A 271 -21.36 -8.26 11.17
C GLU A 271 -22.73 -8.14 11.84
N ARG A 272 -22.77 -7.66 13.09
CA ARG A 272 -24.02 -7.42 13.83
C ARG A 272 -24.94 -6.40 13.15
N ALA A 273 -24.37 -5.42 12.46
CA ALA A 273 -25.12 -4.44 11.66
C ALA A 273 -25.59 -5.01 10.32
N GLY A 274 -25.17 -6.23 9.95
CA GLY A 274 -25.53 -6.90 8.71
C GLY A 274 -24.68 -6.52 7.52
N VAL A 275 -23.60 -5.77 7.71
CA VAL A 275 -22.64 -5.47 6.64
C VAL A 275 -21.98 -6.77 6.19
N PRO A 276 -21.95 -7.09 4.88
CA PRO A 276 -21.20 -8.23 4.36
C PRO A 276 -19.73 -8.16 4.74
N ILE A 277 -19.26 -9.10 5.55
CA ILE A 277 -17.85 -9.26 5.89
C ILE A 277 -17.36 -10.64 5.49
N TYR A 278 -16.08 -10.72 5.16
CA TYR A 278 -15.40 -11.94 4.71
C TYR A 278 -14.06 -12.06 5.43
N MET A 279 -13.63 -13.29 5.66
CA MET A 279 -12.28 -13.59 6.15
C MET A 279 -11.43 -14.04 4.97
N ASP A 280 -10.26 -13.44 4.80
CA ASP A 280 -9.38 -13.82 3.70
C ASP A 280 -9.00 -15.31 3.76
N GLY A 281 -8.76 -15.89 2.58
CA GLY A 281 -8.39 -17.31 2.43
C GLY A 281 -6.90 -17.56 2.26
N SER A 282 -6.07 -16.53 2.27
CA SER A 282 -4.63 -16.63 2.02
C SER A 282 -3.92 -17.51 3.06
N ASP A 283 -2.88 -18.24 2.65
CA ASP A 283 -2.00 -18.96 3.58
C ASP A 283 -1.10 -17.99 4.39
N GLY A 284 -0.70 -16.86 3.78
CA GLY A 284 -0.02 -15.75 4.42
C GLY A 284 -0.99 -14.69 4.97
N LEU A 285 -0.49 -13.49 5.20
CA LEU A 285 -1.30 -12.37 5.66
C LEU A 285 -1.93 -11.62 4.48
N MET A 286 -3.21 -11.31 4.56
CA MET A 286 -3.79 -10.26 3.73
C MET A 286 -3.39 -8.91 4.33
N HIS A 287 -2.21 -8.40 3.89
CA HIS A 287 -1.56 -7.25 4.53
C HIS A 287 -1.93 -5.91 3.86
N GLU A 288 -2.97 -5.88 3.09
CA GLU A 288 -3.47 -4.69 2.40
C GLU A 288 -4.33 -3.81 3.31
N LYS A 289 -4.32 -2.49 3.04
CA LYS A 289 -5.12 -1.48 3.69
C LYS A 289 -5.67 -0.57 2.60
N VAL A 290 -6.88 -0.92 2.13
CA VAL A 290 -7.48 -0.32 0.94
C VAL A 290 -8.95 -0.02 1.17
N PHE A 291 -9.38 1.18 0.77
CA PHE A 291 -10.77 1.53 0.54
C PHE A 291 -10.97 1.82 -0.94
N ILE A 292 -12.04 1.27 -1.52
CA ILE A 292 -12.44 1.52 -2.91
C ILE A 292 -13.83 2.17 -2.87
N PHE A 293 -13.97 3.39 -3.39
CA PHE A 293 -15.19 4.17 -3.37
C PHE A 293 -15.78 4.31 -4.78
N ASP A 294 -17.05 3.91 -4.95
CA ASP A 294 -17.84 4.10 -6.17
C ASP A 294 -17.16 3.57 -7.46
N LYS A 295 -16.17 2.68 -7.33
CA LYS A 295 -15.34 2.13 -8.43
C LYS A 295 -14.56 3.22 -9.20
N SER A 296 -14.23 4.33 -8.55
CA SER A 296 -13.54 5.47 -9.17
C SER A 296 -12.43 6.07 -8.33
N ILE A 297 -12.49 5.92 -7.00
CA ILE A 297 -11.48 6.43 -6.08
C ILE A 297 -10.97 5.25 -5.25
N VAL A 298 -9.66 5.19 -5.02
CA VAL A 298 -9.04 4.27 -4.09
C VAL A 298 -8.21 5.04 -3.07
N ALA A 299 -8.32 4.65 -1.79
CA ALA A 299 -7.41 5.08 -0.75
C ALA A 299 -6.59 3.88 -0.29
N ALA A 300 -5.25 3.94 -0.44
CA ALA A 300 -4.36 2.82 -0.22
C ALA A 300 -2.98 3.26 0.30
N GLY A 301 -2.37 2.47 1.20
CA GLY A 301 -1.07 2.80 1.78
C GLY A 301 -0.62 1.85 2.89
N SER A 302 0.14 2.39 3.83
CA SER A 302 0.55 1.68 5.04
C SER A 302 -0.47 1.79 6.18
N TYR A 303 -1.38 2.77 6.10
CA TYR A 303 -2.29 3.19 7.16
C TYR A 303 -3.29 2.10 7.51
N ASN A 304 -3.13 1.48 8.69
CA ASN A 304 -4.14 0.59 9.25
C ASN A 304 -5.34 1.41 9.75
N PHE A 305 -6.54 0.84 9.68
CA PHE A 305 -7.77 1.54 10.09
C PHE A 305 -7.94 1.49 11.61
N THR A 306 -6.98 2.05 12.33
CA THR A 306 -6.89 1.99 13.78
C THR A 306 -6.59 3.36 14.38
N ARG A 307 -7.03 3.58 15.61
CA ARG A 307 -6.71 4.79 16.35
C ARG A 307 -5.20 5.03 16.49
N SER A 308 -4.40 3.97 16.62
CA SER A 308 -2.94 4.12 16.73
C SER A 308 -2.32 4.63 15.43
N ALA A 309 -2.84 4.18 14.29
CA ALA A 309 -2.42 4.67 12.98
C ALA A 309 -2.76 6.15 12.79
N ASP A 310 -3.92 6.59 13.27
CA ASP A 310 -4.34 7.98 13.11
C ASP A 310 -3.64 8.98 14.06
N GLU A 311 -3.41 8.56 15.32
CA GLU A 311 -2.97 9.48 16.36
C GLU A 311 -1.47 9.43 16.70
N ARG A 312 -0.75 8.34 16.35
CA ARG A 312 0.57 8.08 16.92
C ARG A 312 1.62 7.52 15.97
N ASN A 313 1.21 6.77 14.93
CA ASN A 313 2.16 6.18 14.01
C ASN A 313 2.46 7.12 12.86
N ASP A 314 3.69 7.05 12.35
CA ASP A 314 4.02 7.62 11.05
C ASP A 314 3.55 6.64 9.96
N GLU A 315 2.51 7.00 9.24
CA GLU A 315 1.93 6.22 8.14
C GLU A 315 1.82 7.09 6.89
N GLN A 316 1.67 6.46 5.72
CA GLN A 316 1.28 7.16 4.51
C GLN A 316 0.02 6.54 3.89
N ILE A 317 -0.79 7.38 3.26
CA ILE A 317 -1.92 6.98 2.44
C ILE A 317 -2.00 7.83 1.18
N LEU A 318 -2.34 7.19 0.08
CA LEU A 318 -2.60 7.80 -1.21
C LEU A 318 -4.08 7.71 -1.51
N ILE A 319 -4.72 8.84 -1.85
CA ILE A 319 -6.10 8.87 -2.34
C ILE A 319 -6.02 9.17 -3.82
N ILE A 320 -6.40 8.20 -4.64
CA ILE A 320 -6.21 8.19 -6.09
C ILE A 320 -7.57 8.22 -6.76
N ASP A 321 -7.89 9.32 -7.42
CA ASP A 321 -9.08 9.45 -8.25
C ASP A 321 -8.69 9.14 -9.71
N SER A 322 -8.84 7.87 -10.05
CA SER A 322 -8.57 7.30 -11.38
C SER A 322 -9.33 6.00 -11.54
N PRO A 323 -10.31 5.94 -12.44
CA PRO A 323 -11.04 4.69 -12.71
C PRO A 323 -10.12 3.55 -13.16
N ILE A 324 -9.02 3.86 -13.85
CA ILE A 324 -8.06 2.85 -14.36
C ILE A 324 -7.29 2.21 -13.20
N ILE A 325 -6.81 3.01 -12.27
CA ILE A 325 -6.10 2.51 -11.07
C ILE A 325 -7.08 1.81 -10.14
N THR A 326 -8.26 2.40 -9.93
CA THR A 326 -9.29 1.82 -9.06
C THR A 326 -9.77 0.46 -9.57
N GLU A 327 -9.87 0.26 -10.90
CA GLU A 327 -10.20 -1.04 -11.49
C GLU A 327 -9.17 -2.12 -11.14
N GLN A 328 -7.89 -1.78 -11.02
CA GLN A 328 -6.85 -2.76 -10.64
C GLN A 328 -7.03 -3.21 -9.19
N PHE A 329 -7.28 -2.27 -8.26
CA PHE A 329 -7.59 -2.60 -6.87
C PHE A 329 -8.92 -3.36 -6.72
N LEU A 330 -9.90 -3.05 -7.55
CA LEU A 330 -11.17 -3.79 -7.54
C LEU A 330 -10.98 -5.24 -8.00
N ARG A 331 -10.13 -5.47 -9.01
CA ARG A 331 -9.77 -6.84 -9.44
C ARG A 331 -9.04 -7.60 -8.34
N GLU A 332 -8.13 -6.95 -7.63
CA GLU A 332 -7.46 -7.57 -6.47
C GLU A 332 -8.48 -7.93 -5.39
N TYR A 333 -9.40 -7.01 -5.05
CA TYR A 333 -10.49 -7.29 -4.13
C TYR A 333 -11.33 -8.51 -4.59
N GLU A 334 -11.67 -8.58 -5.87
CA GLU A 334 -12.46 -9.69 -6.43
C GLU A 334 -11.69 -11.03 -6.40
N LEU A 335 -10.37 -11.02 -6.62
CA LEU A 335 -9.52 -12.21 -6.50
C LEU A 335 -9.47 -12.70 -5.05
N LEU A 336 -9.22 -11.84 -4.10
CA LEU A 336 -9.22 -12.17 -2.68
C LEU A 336 -10.58 -12.65 -2.19
N LEU A 337 -11.67 -12.13 -2.73
CA LEU A 337 -13.04 -12.55 -2.40
C LEU A 337 -13.35 -13.98 -2.85
N ILE A 338 -12.72 -14.49 -3.93
CA ILE A 338 -12.93 -15.86 -4.43
C ILE A 338 -12.55 -16.90 -3.37
N ASP A 339 -11.43 -16.68 -2.67
CA ASP A 339 -10.90 -17.60 -1.67
C ASP A 339 -11.37 -17.26 -0.24
N ALA A 340 -12.02 -16.11 -0.08
CA ALA A 340 -12.51 -15.65 1.20
C ALA A 340 -13.73 -16.46 1.68
N SER A 341 -13.88 -16.61 2.98
CA SER A 341 -15.03 -17.26 3.63
C SER A 341 -15.87 -16.26 4.43
N GLN A 342 -17.16 -16.50 4.51
CA GLN A 342 -18.00 -15.81 5.50
C GLN A 342 -17.68 -16.33 6.91
N PRO A 343 -17.84 -15.50 7.96
CA PRO A 343 -17.62 -15.89 9.35
C PRO A 343 -18.46 -17.08 9.81
#